data_db752279a9d563836a66330908f573bc
#
_entry.id   db752279a9d563836a66330908f573bc
#
_cell.length_a   1.000
_cell.length_b   1.000
_cell.length_c   1.000
_cell.angle_alpha   90.00
_cell.angle_beta   90.00
_cell.angle_gamma   90.00
#
_symmetry.space_group_name_H-M   'P 1'
#
loop_
_entity.id
_entity.type
_entity.pdbx_description
1 polymer ?
#
loop_
_entity_poly.entity_id
_entity_poly.type
_entity_poly.pdbx_seq_one_letter_code
_entity_poly.pdbx_strand_id
1 'polypeptide(L)'
;MSNSSAVQPASTSIRVSVVVPVFRPGPAFDELIASLDSQTLDHSRFEVLLCDDGSGEETAARLVEVARDRDYIRVAYLPHSGWPGTPRNHGIDEARGTYIQFVDQDDWLYDGALEALCDYADRNGSDVVVGKEVGIGRPLPKRIFRRDVPRAVLGEDPLLEMLTPHKMFRTSFLRENRIRFPDGKVRLEDHLFVMRAYFEASTISILASQPCYAWVKHAGSASSSRIDPESYFPHLEAVLDLVERYTEPGRLRDRLLRHWFRGKILKRLTGKKFVGYPDEYRERLLGVVGPLARRRFGPGVDGGLSFPNRIRAALLRADRRTDLVTFARFELETTCRATVTSARWSRGGGLYLTVAVSITRDGKDALVIEPGTGILTSLPVAMDGLPTGLLEAGRELTNDRVELVLRDKAAGVERRVASVHPRNLGAIPVAIDPLKVFGPDDESRGATLFVTVRRAGWTFDVPLTADAATLAAAGRSPLLAGRTCTPVAGRGGAVELRRQWPGGRLKDVAGRAVRRMRSGSRKK
;
A
#
# COMPACT_ATOMS: atom_id res chain seq x y z
N MET A 1 -46.82 14.53 45.73
CA MET A 1 -46.87 14.79 44.28
C MET A 1 -45.55 14.33 43.70
N SER A 2 -45.54 13.12 43.22
CA SER A 2 -44.31 12.49 42.69
C SER A 2 -44.14 12.85 41.21
N ASN A 3 -43.15 13.64 40.89
CA ASN A 3 -42.77 13.92 39.52
C ASN A 3 -41.99 12.75 38.94
N SER A 4 -42.68 11.91 38.20
CA SER A 4 -42.05 10.88 37.37
C SER A 4 -41.54 11.55 36.10
N SER A 5 -40.25 11.85 36.05
CA SER A 5 -39.58 12.23 34.82
C SER A 5 -39.50 11.02 33.92
N ALA A 6 -40.39 10.94 32.96
CA ALA A 6 -40.30 9.96 31.87
C ALA A 6 -39.00 10.22 31.10
N VAL A 7 -38.04 9.31 31.22
CA VAL A 7 -36.87 9.24 30.33
C VAL A 7 -37.42 8.96 28.94
N GLN A 8 -37.38 9.95 28.06
CA GLN A 8 -37.65 9.74 26.63
C GLN A 8 -36.64 8.71 26.09
N PRO A 9 -37.11 7.69 25.40
CA PRO A 9 -36.17 6.74 24.77
C PRO A 9 -35.30 7.54 23.78
N ALA A 10 -33.98 7.40 23.93
CA ALA A 10 -33.00 7.99 23.02
C ALA A 10 -33.41 7.65 21.58
N SER A 11 -33.56 8.66 20.73
CA SER A 11 -33.87 8.52 19.31
C SER A 11 -32.91 7.46 18.70
N THR A 12 -33.45 6.34 18.25
CA THR A 12 -32.73 5.24 17.58
C THR A 12 -32.37 5.65 16.13
N SER A 13 -31.73 6.80 15.97
CA SER A 13 -31.31 7.25 14.63
C SER A 13 -30.15 6.39 14.13
N ILE A 14 -30.25 5.92 12.90
CA ILE A 14 -29.20 5.18 12.21
C ILE A 14 -27.99 6.10 12.04
N ARG A 15 -26.84 5.68 12.60
CA ARG A 15 -25.58 6.45 12.51
C ARG A 15 -24.90 6.25 11.16
N VAL A 16 -24.90 5.03 10.63
CA VAL A 16 -24.20 4.71 9.39
C VAL A 16 -24.99 3.73 8.53
N SER A 17 -25.03 4.01 7.23
CA SER A 17 -25.46 3.07 6.19
C SER A 17 -24.24 2.47 5.54
N VAL A 18 -24.08 1.15 5.65
CA VAL A 18 -23.04 0.40 4.95
C VAL A 18 -23.59 0.05 3.56
N VAL A 19 -22.97 0.60 2.52
CA VAL A 19 -23.39 0.38 1.13
C VAL A 19 -22.46 -0.62 0.47
N VAL A 20 -23.02 -1.74 0.02
CA VAL A 20 -22.31 -2.86 -0.62
C VAL A 20 -22.82 -3.03 -2.04
N PRO A 21 -22.04 -2.72 -3.08
CA PRO A 21 -22.34 -3.11 -4.44
C PRO A 21 -22.15 -4.62 -4.58
N VAL A 22 -23.18 -5.32 -5.06
CA VAL A 22 -23.18 -6.79 -5.20
C VAL A 22 -23.31 -7.17 -6.66
N PHE A 23 -22.43 -8.06 -7.14
CA PHE A 23 -22.56 -8.72 -8.43
C PHE A 23 -21.96 -10.12 -8.37
N ARG A 24 -22.80 -11.16 -8.44
CA ARG A 24 -22.41 -12.59 -8.41
C ARG A 24 -21.35 -12.87 -7.34
N PRO A 25 -21.65 -12.65 -6.05
CA PRO A 25 -20.68 -12.69 -4.97
C PRO A 25 -20.14 -14.10 -4.76
N GLY A 26 -18.81 -14.21 -4.62
CA GLY A 26 -18.13 -15.45 -4.28
C GLY A 26 -18.18 -15.77 -2.78
N PRO A 27 -17.38 -16.76 -2.32
CA PRO A 27 -17.33 -17.18 -0.91
C PRO A 27 -16.91 -16.07 0.07
N ALA A 28 -16.08 -15.11 -0.36
CA ALA A 28 -15.65 -13.99 0.49
C ALA A 28 -16.80 -13.11 0.99
N PHE A 29 -17.96 -13.18 0.33
CA PHE A 29 -19.17 -12.48 0.79
C PHE A 29 -19.64 -12.93 2.17
N ASP A 30 -19.43 -14.20 2.52
CA ASP A 30 -19.79 -14.72 3.83
C ASP A 30 -18.89 -14.13 4.94
N GLU A 31 -17.60 -13.84 4.62
CA GLU A 31 -16.69 -13.14 5.53
C GLU A 31 -17.14 -11.70 5.75
N LEU A 32 -17.61 -11.01 4.71
CA LEU A 32 -18.19 -9.68 4.84
C LEU A 32 -19.40 -9.71 5.79
N ILE A 33 -20.37 -10.60 5.57
CA ILE A 33 -21.57 -10.69 6.41
C ILE A 33 -21.21 -11.01 7.86
N ALA A 34 -20.31 -11.97 8.10
CA ALA A 34 -19.82 -12.28 9.44
C ALA A 34 -19.17 -11.06 10.12
N SER A 35 -18.42 -10.24 9.37
CA SER A 35 -17.80 -9.01 9.90
C SER A 35 -18.81 -7.93 10.25
N LEU A 36 -19.96 -7.90 9.60
CA LEU A 36 -21.05 -6.97 9.91
C LEU A 36 -21.84 -7.46 11.14
N ASP A 37 -22.07 -8.76 11.26
CA ASP A 37 -22.69 -9.39 12.43
C ASP A 37 -21.87 -9.17 13.72
N SER A 38 -20.52 -9.07 13.60
CA SER A 38 -19.60 -8.90 14.75
C SER A 38 -19.31 -7.44 15.12
N GLN A 39 -19.94 -6.46 14.45
CA GLN A 39 -19.70 -5.05 14.80
C GLN A 39 -20.17 -4.73 16.21
N THR A 40 -19.36 -3.89 16.93
CA THR A 40 -19.70 -3.44 18.30
C THR A 40 -20.77 -2.37 18.35
N LEU A 41 -20.98 -1.65 17.24
CA LEU A 41 -22.09 -0.71 17.11
C LEU A 41 -23.40 -1.50 17.11
N ASP A 42 -24.35 -1.13 17.96
CA ASP A 42 -25.64 -1.77 18.09
C ASP A 42 -26.34 -1.88 16.70
N HIS A 43 -26.88 -3.03 16.38
CA HIS A 43 -27.52 -3.32 15.08
C HIS A 43 -28.70 -2.38 14.75
N SER A 44 -29.35 -1.80 15.77
CA SER A 44 -30.36 -0.77 15.58
C SER A 44 -29.79 0.61 15.16
N ARG A 45 -28.47 0.78 15.24
CA ARG A 45 -27.76 2.03 14.97
C ARG A 45 -27.05 2.06 13.61
N PHE A 46 -27.08 0.95 12.86
CA PHE A 46 -26.60 0.94 11.47
C PHE A 46 -27.53 0.12 10.58
N GLU A 47 -27.47 0.35 9.29
CA GLU A 47 -28.10 -0.46 8.27
C GLU A 47 -27.09 -0.89 7.23
N VAL A 48 -27.37 -2.00 6.54
CA VAL A 48 -26.60 -2.49 5.40
C VAL A 48 -27.50 -2.48 4.16
N LEU A 49 -27.05 -1.81 3.10
CA LEU A 49 -27.70 -1.77 1.81
C LEU A 49 -26.93 -2.66 0.84
N LEU A 50 -27.43 -3.87 0.59
CA LEU A 50 -26.92 -4.77 -0.43
C LEU A 50 -27.54 -4.37 -1.77
N CYS A 51 -26.77 -3.68 -2.62
CA CYS A 51 -27.25 -3.17 -3.91
C CYS A 51 -26.83 -4.15 -5.02
N ASP A 52 -27.72 -5.09 -5.38
CA ASP A 52 -27.47 -6.10 -6.42
C ASP A 52 -27.55 -5.49 -7.82
N ASP A 53 -26.46 -5.59 -8.58
CA ASP A 53 -26.34 -5.09 -9.96
C ASP A 53 -26.84 -6.11 -11.00
N GLY A 54 -28.02 -6.69 -10.77
CA GLY A 54 -28.63 -7.61 -11.72
C GLY A 54 -27.90 -8.95 -11.85
N SER A 55 -27.56 -9.57 -10.73
CA SER A 55 -26.78 -10.81 -10.70
C SER A 55 -27.55 -12.06 -11.14
N GLY A 56 -28.90 -12.04 -11.12
CA GLY A 56 -29.76 -13.14 -11.45
C GLY A 56 -30.31 -13.88 -10.21
N GLU A 57 -31.19 -14.90 -10.47
CA GLU A 57 -32.04 -15.55 -9.46
C GLU A 57 -31.24 -16.22 -8.32
N GLU A 58 -30.15 -16.90 -8.63
CA GLU A 58 -29.31 -17.57 -7.63
C GLU A 58 -28.76 -16.57 -6.59
N THR A 59 -28.23 -15.43 -7.03
CA THR A 59 -27.77 -14.38 -6.13
C THR A 59 -28.92 -13.77 -5.37
N ALA A 60 -30.05 -13.49 -6.02
CA ALA A 60 -31.24 -12.96 -5.36
C ALA A 60 -31.71 -13.86 -4.22
N ALA A 61 -31.80 -15.18 -4.44
CA ALA A 61 -32.14 -16.16 -3.40
C ALA A 61 -31.13 -16.13 -2.22
N ARG A 62 -29.82 -16.06 -2.51
CA ARG A 62 -28.78 -15.94 -1.48
C ARG A 62 -28.93 -14.66 -0.66
N LEU A 63 -29.21 -13.52 -1.30
CA LEU A 63 -29.39 -12.25 -0.61
C LEU A 63 -30.64 -12.24 0.28
N VAL A 64 -31.74 -12.88 -0.15
CA VAL A 64 -32.94 -13.07 0.68
C VAL A 64 -32.60 -13.91 1.92
N GLU A 65 -31.84 -14.98 1.77
CA GLU A 65 -31.41 -15.84 2.87
C GLU A 65 -30.53 -15.05 3.87
N VAL A 66 -29.56 -14.27 3.37
CA VAL A 66 -28.69 -13.44 4.21
C VAL A 66 -29.49 -12.39 4.99
N ALA A 67 -30.52 -11.80 4.40
CA ALA A 67 -31.34 -10.75 5.04
C ALA A 67 -32.41 -11.32 5.99
N ARG A 68 -32.78 -12.61 5.92
CA ARG A 68 -33.93 -13.21 6.62
C ARG A 68 -33.93 -12.93 8.13
N ASP A 69 -32.78 -13.13 8.78
CA ASP A 69 -32.68 -13.03 10.24
C ASP A 69 -31.87 -11.77 10.66
N ARG A 70 -31.80 -10.75 9.79
CA ARG A 70 -31.01 -9.53 9.98
C ARG A 70 -31.81 -8.28 9.63
N ASP A 71 -32.58 -7.77 10.58
CA ASP A 71 -33.42 -6.58 10.39
C ASP A 71 -32.64 -5.35 9.96
N TYR A 72 -31.31 -5.32 10.18
CA TYR A 72 -30.42 -4.23 9.74
C TYR A 72 -29.98 -4.36 8.28
N ILE A 73 -30.29 -5.47 7.56
CA ILE A 73 -29.95 -5.66 6.14
C ILE A 73 -31.16 -5.38 5.25
N ARG A 74 -30.96 -4.53 4.25
CA ARG A 74 -31.90 -4.26 3.17
C ARG A 74 -31.28 -4.63 1.84
N VAL A 75 -32.04 -5.21 0.94
CA VAL A 75 -31.59 -5.60 -0.40
C VAL A 75 -32.30 -4.74 -1.44
N ALA A 76 -31.53 -4.16 -2.37
CA ALA A 76 -32.04 -3.47 -3.54
C ALA A 76 -31.61 -4.24 -4.80
N TYR A 77 -32.57 -4.59 -5.65
CA TYR A 77 -32.32 -5.26 -6.92
C TYR A 77 -32.35 -4.24 -8.05
N LEU A 78 -31.24 -4.09 -8.77
CA LEU A 78 -31.06 -3.10 -9.82
C LEU A 78 -30.90 -3.77 -11.19
N PRO A 79 -31.24 -3.07 -12.28
CA PRO A 79 -30.84 -3.50 -13.61
C PRO A 79 -29.32 -3.55 -13.71
N HIS A 80 -28.78 -4.55 -14.44
CA HIS A 80 -27.33 -4.72 -14.58
C HIS A 80 -26.69 -3.52 -15.29
N SER A 81 -25.83 -2.81 -14.57
CA SER A 81 -25.05 -1.66 -15.06
C SER A 81 -23.62 -2.05 -15.47
N GLY A 82 -23.11 -3.17 -14.98
CA GLY A 82 -21.80 -3.72 -15.27
C GLY A 82 -20.63 -3.01 -14.59
N TRP A 83 -20.91 -2.09 -13.66
CA TRP A 83 -19.89 -1.36 -12.91
C TRP A 83 -20.40 -0.94 -11.52
N PRO A 84 -19.55 -0.90 -10.48
CA PRO A 84 -19.97 -0.66 -9.10
C PRO A 84 -20.47 0.77 -8.83
N GLY A 85 -20.30 1.72 -9.75
CA GLY A 85 -20.72 3.11 -9.58
C GLY A 85 -22.22 3.26 -9.40
N THR A 86 -23.03 2.64 -10.27
CA THR A 86 -24.50 2.72 -10.22
C THR A 86 -25.06 2.15 -8.91
N PRO A 87 -24.73 0.92 -8.45
CA PRO A 87 -25.23 0.42 -7.18
C PRO A 87 -24.73 1.25 -5.97
N ARG A 88 -23.53 1.81 -6.01
CA ARG A 88 -23.08 2.74 -4.95
C ARG A 88 -23.89 4.02 -4.95
N ASN A 89 -24.24 4.59 -6.11
CA ASN A 89 -25.10 5.77 -6.23
C ASN A 89 -26.51 5.50 -5.69
N HIS A 90 -27.09 4.34 -6.00
CA HIS A 90 -28.36 3.93 -5.42
C HIS A 90 -28.28 3.88 -3.88
N GLY A 91 -27.20 3.32 -3.34
CA GLY A 91 -26.95 3.32 -1.89
C GLY A 91 -26.84 4.72 -1.29
N ILE A 92 -26.27 5.71 -2.00
CA ILE A 92 -26.25 7.12 -1.54
C ILE A 92 -27.68 7.67 -1.46
N ASP A 93 -28.55 7.32 -2.41
CA ASP A 93 -29.94 7.81 -2.43
C ASP A 93 -30.79 7.19 -1.33
N GLU A 94 -30.62 5.91 -1.05
CA GLU A 94 -31.42 5.14 -0.12
C GLU A 94 -30.91 5.16 1.34
N ALA A 95 -29.67 5.62 1.56
CA ALA A 95 -29.04 5.64 2.88
C ALA A 95 -29.86 6.48 3.88
N ARG A 96 -30.11 5.92 5.07
CA ARG A 96 -30.81 6.57 6.21
C ARG A 96 -29.84 7.05 7.28
N GLY A 97 -28.61 6.54 7.26
CA GLY A 97 -27.58 6.87 8.23
C GLY A 97 -27.05 8.30 8.08
N THR A 98 -26.61 8.86 9.19
CA THR A 98 -25.88 10.14 9.20
C THR A 98 -24.64 10.06 8.32
N TYR A 99 -24.02 8.89 8.28
CA TYR A 99 -22.84 8.58 7.46
C TYR A 99 -23.11 7.41 6.51
N ILE A 100 -22.32 7.35 5.44
CA ILE A 100 -22.24 6.22 4.50
C ILE A 100 -20.83 5.64 4.57
N GLN A 101 -20.73 4.31 4.71
CA GLN A 101 -19.51 3.53 4.56
C GLN A 101 -19.65 2.62 3.35
N PHE A 102 -18.79 2.81 2.33
CA PHE A 102 -18.76 1.84 1.21
C PHE A 102 -17.88 0.65 1.57
N VAL A 103 -18.37 -0.55 1.27
CA VAL A 103 -17.64 -1.81 1.45
C VAL A 103 -17.82 -2.67 0.20
N ASP A 104 -16.73 -3.18 -0.36
CA ASP A 104 -16.80 -4.09 -1.51
C ASP A 104 -17.20 -5.51 -1.04
N GLN A 105 -17.92 -6.24 -1.89
CA GLN A 105 -18.52 -7.54 -1.54
C GLN A 105 -17.52 -8.65 -1.19
N ASP A 106 -16.26 -8.45 -1.49
CA ASP A 106 -15.14 -9.38 -1.30
C ASP A 106 -14.11 -8.89 -0.26
N ASP A 107 -14.47 -7.84 0.48
CA ASP A 107 -13.70 -7.27 1.59
C ASP A 107 -14.49 -7.37 2.90
N TRP A 108 -13.91 -6.94 4.04
CA TRP A 108 -14.59 -6.98 5.32
C TRP A 108 -14.14 -5.85 6.27
N LEU A 109 -14.92 -5.63 7.34
CA LEU A 109 -14.64 -4.61 8.36
C LEU A 109 -14.06 -5.26 9.62
N TYR A 110 -13.12 -4.58 10.27
CA TYR A 110 -12.64 -4.98 11.59
C TYR A 110 -13.69 -4.73 12.66
N ASP A 111 -13.65 -5.53 13.74
CA ASP A 111 -14.54 -5.34 14.89
C ASP A 111 -14.40 -3.91 15.44
N GLY A 112 -15.53 -3.28 15.76
CA GLY A 112 -15.59 -1.90 16.24
C GLY A 112 -15.29 -0.82 15.21
N ALA A 113 -15.11 -1.17 13.93
CA ALA A 113 -14.79 -0.20 12.88
C ALA A 113 -15.89 0.84 12.69
N LEU A 114 -17.16 0.44 12.62
CA LEU A 114 -18.29 1.36 12.41
C LEU A 114 -18.43 2.34 13.57
N GLU A 115 -18.36 1.87 14.79
CA GLU A 115 -18.42 2.70 15.99
C GLU A 115 -17.30 3.73 16.03
N ALA A 116 -16.05 3.28 15.85
CA ALA A 116 -14.88 4.15 15.88
C ALA A 116 -14.89 5.21 14.78
N LEU A 117 -15.31 4.84 13.57
CA LEU A 117 -15.41 5.77 12.44
C LEU A 117 -16.48 6.83 12.71
N CYS A 118 -17.68 6.43 13.21
CA CYS A 118 -18.74 7.35 13.58
C CYS A 118 -18.30 8.29 14.69
N ASP A 119 -17.69 7.77 15.76
CA ASP A 119 -17.24 8.58 16.89
C ASP A 119 -16.14 9.58 16.49
N TYR A 120 -15.26 9.15 15.59
CA TYR A 120 -14.20 10.02 15.06
C TYR A 120 -14.77 11.10 14.15
N ALA A 121 -15.76 10.76 13.31
CA ALA A 121 -16.48 11.70 12.46
C ALA A 121 -17.24 12.76 13.29
N ASP A 122 -17.99 12.33 14.30
CA ASP A 122 -18.76 13.21 15.18
C ASP A 122 -17.85 14.18 15.95
N ARG A 123 -16.78 13.65 16.54
CA ARG A 123 -15.81 14.43 17.33
C ARG A 123 -15.12 15.53 16.53
N ASN A 124 -14.84 15.27 15.26
CA ASN A 124 -14.10 16.21 14.41
C ASN A 124 -14.99 17.02 13.46
N GLY A 125 -16.30 16.73 13.40
CA GLY A 125 -17.22 17.33 12.45
C GLY A 125 -16.88 16.97 11.00
N SER A 126 -16.43 15.72 10.76
CA SER A 126 -15.86 15.32 9.47
C SER A 126 -16.94 15.12 8.41
N ASP A 127 -16.67 15.59 7.19
CA ASP A 127 -17.42 15.23 5.99
C ASP A 127 -16.89 13.92 5.39
N VAL A 128 -15.57 13.68 5.53
CA VAL A 128 -14.90 12.46 5.07
C VAL A 128 -13.97 11.94 6.16
N VAL A 129 -14.08 10.65 6.50
CA VAL A 129 -13.12 9.96 7.37
C VAL A 129 -12.41 8.87 6.58
N VAL A 130 -11.09 8.97 6.49
CA VAL A 130 -10.23 7.94 5.94
C VAL A 130 -9.87 6.98 7.06
N GLY A 131 -10.61 5.88 7.19
CA GLY A 131 -10.31 4.81 8.15
C GLY A 131 -9.10 4.00 7.72
N LYS A 132 -8.37 3.45 8.69
CA LYS A 132 -7.18 2.63 8.41
C LYS A 132 -7.55 1.36 7.65
N GLU A 133 -7.06 1.29 6.40
CA GLU A 133 -7.14 0.09 5.58
C GLU A 133 -5.93 -0.83 5.84
N VAL A 134 -6.16 -2.13 5.92
CA VAL A 134 -5.15 -3.18 6.06
C VAL A 134 -5.21 -4.09 4.85
N GLY A 135 -4.07 -4.26 4.17
CA GLY A 135 -4.00 -5.13 2.99
C GLY A 135 -3.80 -6.60 3.37
N ILE A 136 -4.73 -7.45 3.00
CA ILE A 136 -4.65 -8.90 3.16
C ILE A 136 -4.12 -9.51 1.85
N GLY A 137 -2.93 -10.08 1.88
CA GLY A 137 -2.27 -10.59 0.67
C GLY A 137 -1.79 -9.51 -0.32
N ARG A 138 -1.88 -8.22 0.03
CA ARG A 138 -1.44 -7.08 -0.78
C ARG A 138 -0.75 -6.00 0.06
N PRO A 139 0.31 -5.34 -0.47
CA PRO A 139 0.90 -4.20 0.21
C PRO A 139 0.02 -2.95 0.04
N LEU A 140 -0.12 -2.18 1.12
CA LEU A 140 -0.75 -0.86 1.12
C LEU A 140 0.24 0.24 1.52
N PRO A 141 -0.03 1.51 1.13
CA PRO A 141 0.72 2.65 1.60
C PRO A 141 0.66 2.77 3.12
N LYS A 142 1.83 2.91 3.76
CA LYS A 142 1.92 2.98 5.23
C LYS A 142 1.95 4.43 5.75
N ARG A 143 2.23 5.40 4.87
CA ARG A 143 2.46 6.80 5.30
C ARG A 143 1.19 7.47 5.78
N ILE A 144 0.07 7.21 5.10
CA ILE A 144 -1.23 7.79 5.42
C ILE A 144 -1.73 7.36 6.82
N PHE A 145 -1.40 6.15 7.26
CA PHE A 145 -1.86 5.59 8.54
C PHE A 145 -0.77 5.59 9.63
N ARG A 146 0.12 6.60 9.65
CA ARG A 146 1.14 6.72 10.69
C ARG A 146 0.61 7.28 12.01
N ARG A 147 -0.39 8.14 11.95
CA ARG A 147 -1.04 8.80 13.09
C ARG A 147 -2.43 9.24 12.71
N ASP A 148 -3.27 9.46 13.71
CA ASP A 148 -4.55 10.13 13.53
C ASP A 148 -4.33 11.58 13.11
N VAL A 149 -5.19 12.06 12.19
CA VAL A 149 -5.19 13.46 11.73
C VAL A 149 -6.63 13.98 11.76
N PRO A 150 -7.00 14.81 12.74
CA PRO A 150 -8.36 15.36 12.86
C PRO A 150 -8.79 16.24 11.68
N ARG A 151 -7.86 16.98 11.10
CA ARG A 151 -8.08 17.87 9.95
C ARG A 151 -6.92 17.70 8.96
N ALA A 152 -7.11 16.80 8.01
CA ALA A 152 -6.12 16.53 6.97
C ALA A 152 -6.25 17.55 5.83
N VAL A 153 -5.11 18.00 5.31
CA VAL A 153 -5.03 19.00 4.25
C VAL A 153 -4.61 18.34 2.93
N LEU A 154 -5.46 18.49 1.92
CA LEU A 154 -5.18 17.97 0.58
C LEU A 154 -3.92 18.66 0.01
N GLY A 155 -2.98 17.82 -0.44
CA GLY A 155 -1.68 18.29 -0.93
C GLY A 155 -0.58 18.35 0.13
N GLU A 156 -0.89 18.36 1.43
CA GLU A 156 0.08 18.27 2.53
C GLU A 156 0.11 16.88 3.14
N ASP A 157 -1.05 16.41 3.58
CA ASP A 157 -1.23 15.06 4.06
C ASP A 157 -1.31 14.06 2.90
N PRO A 158 -0.96 12.78 3.13
CA PRO A 158 -0.83 11.79 2.05
C PRO A 158 -2.17 11.21 1.55
N LEU A 159 -3.21 12.00 1.49
CA LEU A 159 -4.58 11.61 1.09
C LEU A 159 -4.65 10.90 -0.27
N LEU A 160 -3.80 11.32 -1.23
CA LEU A 160 -3.74 10.70 -2.56
C LEU A 160 -3.17 9.27 -2.56
N GLU A 161 -2.59 8.80 -1.46
CA GLU A 161 -2.10 7.42 -1.39
C GLU A 161 -3.23 6.40 -1.33
N MET A 162 -4.42 6.82 -0.88
CA MET A 162 -5.62 5.99 -0.77
C MET A 162 -6.80 6.72 -1.43
N LEU A 163 -7.06 6.40 -2.69
CA LEU A 163 -8.21 6.94 -3.46
C LEU A 163 -9.29 5.87 -3.70
N THR A 164 -9.32 4.84 -2.85
CA THR A 164 -10.39 3.86 -2.79
C THR A 164 -11.66 4.50 -2.24
N PRO A 165 -12.86 4.01 -2.52
CA PRO A 165 -14.10 4.51 -1.94
C PRO A 165 -14.33 4.05 -0.50
N HIS A 166 -13.50 3.20 0.07
CA HIS A 166 -13.60 2.57 1.39
C HIS A 166 -13.50 3.55 2.57
N LYS A 167 -14.12 4.69 2.46
CA LYS A 167 -14.13 5.78 3.43
C LYS A 167 -15.53 5.98 3.95
N MET A 168 -15.61 6.58 5.14
CA MET A 168 -16.88 7.06 5.65
C MET A 168 -17.12 8.49 5.18
N PHE A 169 -18.33 8.76 4.69
CA PHE A 169 -18.76 10.07 4.20
C PHE A 169 -20.03 10.50 4.93
N ARG A 170 -20.15 11.78 5.25
CA ARG A 170 -21.41 12.33 5.75
C ARG A 170 -22.47 12.26 4.63
N THR A 171 -23.63 11.71 4.92
CA THR A 171 -24.69 11.50 3.91
C THR A 171 -25.19 12.81 3.33
N SER A 172 -25.49 13.81 4.19
CA SER A 172 -25.95 15.13 3.73
C SER A 172 -24.90 15.81 2.85
N PHE A 173 -23.62 15.72 3.22
CA PHE A 173 -22.52 16.27 2.42
C PHE A 173 -22.49 15.71 0.99
N LEU A 174 -22.61 14.38 0.83
CA LEU A 174 -22.64 13.77 -0.52
C LEU A 174 -23.84 14.24 -1.33
N ARG A 175 -25.02 14.30 -0.71
CA ARG A 175 -26.27 14.68 -1.39
C ARG A 175 -26.32 16.16 -1.76
N GLU A 176 -26.03 17.05 -0.84
CA GLU A 176 -26.04 18.51 -1.04
C GLU A 176 -25.06 18.95 -2.12
N ASN A 177 -23.85 18.36 -2.14
CA ASN A 177 -22.84 18.66 -3.15
C ASN A 177 -22.98 17.80 -4.42
N ARG A 178 -24.01 16.94 -4.50
CA ARG A 178 -24.27 16.05 -5.64
C ARG A 178 -23.02 15.23 -6.02
N ILE A 179 -22.32 14.70 -5.01
CA ILE A 179 -21.14 13.88 -5.21
C ILE A 179 -21.58 12.45 -5.52
N ARG A 180 -21.28 12.00 -6.74
CA ARG A 180 -21.71 10.72 -7.31
C ARG A 180 -20.56 10.04 -8.02
N PHE A 181 -20.63 8.72 -8.07
CA PHE A 181 -19.80 7.95 -9.00
C PHE A 181 -20.29 8.22 -10.44
N PRO A 182 -19.37 8.21 -11.43
CA PRO A 182 -19.79 8.28 -12.82
C PRO A 182 -20.59 7.03 -13.21
N ASP A 183 -21.58 7.20 -14.08
CA ASP A 183 -22.38 6.09 -14.59
C ASP A 183 -21.61 5.27 -15.65
N GLY A 184 -21.95 3.99 -15.74
CA GLY A 184 -21.39 3.07 -16.70
C GLY A 184 -19.96 2.63 -16.42
N LYS A 185 -19.30 2.02 -17.42
CA LYS A 185 -17.97 1.43 -17.29
C LYS A 185 -16.87 2.49 -17.37
N VAL A 186 -16.65 3.20 -16.27
CA VAL A 186 -15.63 4.24 -16.14
C VAL A 186 -14.46 3.73 -15.30
N ARG A 187 -13.24 3.72 -15.86
CA ARG A 187 -12.02 3.45 -15.08
C ARG A 187 -11.67 4.65 -14.22
N LEU A 188 -11.14 4.41 -13.02
CA LEU A 188 -10.82 5.47 -12.05
C LEU A 188 -12.06 6.23 -11.54
N GLU A 189 -13.21 5.58 -11.53
CA GLU A 189 -14.45 6.12 -10.97
C GLU A 189 -14.30 6.49 -9.48
N ASP A 190 -13.55 5.66 -8.75
CA ASP A 190 -13.15 5.89 -7.37
C ASP A 190 -12.31 7.16 -7.20
N HIS A 191 -11.35 7.39 -8.09
CA HIS A 191 -10.54 8.61 -8.10
C HIS A 191 -11.39 9.86 -8.36
N LEU A 192 -12.33 9.79 -9.31
CA LEU A 192 -13.24 10.91 -9.59
C LEU A 192 -14.13 11.24 -8.39
N PHE A 193 -14.75 10.22 -7.80
CA PHE A 193 -15.63 10.36 -6.66
C PHE A 193 -14.88 10.90 -5.42
N VAL A 194 -13.77 10.25 -5.05
CA VAL A 194 -13.01 10.61 -3.84
C VAL A 194 -12.35 11.98 -3.99
N MET A 195 -11.79 12.31 -5.15
CA MET A 195 -11.19 13.62 -5.37
C MET A 195 -12.21 14.73 -5.31
N ARG A 196 -13.41 14.52 -5.89
CA ARG A 196 -14.48 15.50 -5.76
C ARG A 196 -14.88 15.68 -4.30
N ALA A 197 -15.04 14.58 -3.55
CA ALA A 197 -15.32 14.67 -2.13
C ALA A 197 -14.21 15.40 -1.35
N TYR A 198 -12.93 15.18 -1.68
CA TYR A 198 -11.83 15.89 -1.02
C TYR A 198 -11.80 17.40 -1.34
N PHE A 199 -12.19 17.81 -2.54
CA PHE A 199 -12.25 19.23 -2.90
C PHE A 199 -13.42 19.97 -2.25
N GLU A 200 -14.57 19.30 -2.10
CA GLU A 200 -15.79 19.91 -1.54
C GLU A 200 -15.83 19.83 0.00
N ALA A 201 -15.08 18.93 0.62
CA ALA A 201 -15.15 18.70 2.06
C ALA A 201 -14.58 19.87 2.86
N SER A 202 -15.34 20.31 3.87
CA SER A 202 -14.86 21.26 4.88
C SER A 202 -13.90 20.61 5.86
N THR A 203 -14.09 19.33 6.17
CA THR A 203 -13.24 18.59 7.08
C THR A 203 -13.01 17.17 6.59
N ILE A 204 -11.74 16.84 6.33
CA ILE A 204 -11.26 15.48 6.05
C ILE A 204 -10.46 15.02 7.25
N SER A 205 -10.74 13.82 7.75
CA SER A 205 -10.01 13.25 8.89
C SER A 205 -9.40 11.90 8.53
N ILE A 206 -8.31 11.52 9.21
CA ILE A 206 -7.65 10.21 9.07
C ILE A 206 -7.66 9.52 10.43
N LEU A 207 -8.30 8.35 10.51
CA LEU A 207 -8.28 7.47 11.68
C LEU A 207 -7.28 6.34 11.41
N ALA A 208 -6.13 6.40 12.06
CA ALA A 208 -5.00 5.46 11.88
C ALA A 208 -4.74 4.58 13.10
N SER A 209 -5.26 4.95 14.27
CA SER A 209 -5.00 4.29 15.56
C SER A 209 -5.52 2.86 15.64
N GLN A 210 -6.60 2.54 14.90
CA GLN A 210 -7.12 1.18 14.81
C GLN A 210 -7.43 0.78 13.36
N PRO A 211 -7.35 -0.52 13.01
CA PRO A 211 -7.78 -1.01 11.71
C PRO A 211 -9.30 -0.89 11.58
N CYS A 212 -9.76 -0.46 10.40
CA CYS A 212 -11.18 -0.33 10.10
C CYS A 212 -11.61 -1.23 8.94
N TYR A 213 -10.79 -1.37 7.91
CA TYR A 213 -11.14 -2.02 6.65
C TYR A 213 -10.05 -3.02 6.24
N ALA A 214 -10.43 -4.24 5.91
CA ALA A 214 -9.55 -5.27 5.36
C ALA A 214 -9.72 -5.33 3.83
N TRP A 215 -8.71 -4.86 3.10
CA TRP A 215 -8.69 -4.92 1.64
C TRP A 215 -7.99 -6.19 1.17
N VAL A 216 -8.79 -7.17 0.75
CA VAL A 216 -8.32 -8.52 0.42
C VAL A 216 -7.86 -8.60 -1.03
N LYS A 217 -6.81 -9.38 -1.30
CA LYS A 217 -6.36 -9.66 -2.66
C LYS A 217 -7.01 -10.94 -3.18
N HIS A 218 -7.87 -10.81 -4.16
CA HIS A 218 -8.49 -11.94 -4.83
C HIS A 218 -7.82 -12.26 -6.18
N ALA A 219 -7.87 -13.54 -6.59
CA ALA A 219 -7.48 -13.94 -7.94
C ALA A 219 -8.49 -13.36 -8.95
N GLY A 220 -8.00 -12.68 -10.00
CA GLY A 220 -8.88 -12.09 -11.01
C GLY A 220 -9.31 -10.63 -10.77
N SER A 221 -8.80 -9.97 -9.71
CA SER A 221 -9.08 -8.54 -9.49
C SER A 221 -8.83 -7.69 -10.76
N ALA A 222 -9.76 -6.82 -11.10
CA ALA A 222 -9.74 -5.96 -12.30
C ALA A 222 -8.47 -5.09 -12.42
N SER A 223 -7.79 -4.81 -11.29
CA SER A 223 -6.55 -4.03 -11.21
C SER A 223 -5.32 -4.77 -11.77
N SER A 224 -5.37 -6.08 -12.00
CA SER A 224 -4.24 -6.90 -12.44
C SER A 224 -4.11 -7.01 -13.97
N SER A 225 -5.15 -6.68 -14.74
CA SER A 225 -5.15 -6.78 -16.19
C SER A 225 -4.33 -5.68 -16.87
N ARG A 226 -3.77 -6.00 -18.05
CA ARG A 226 -3.14 -5.00 -18.91
C ARG A 226 -4.22 -4.02 -19.39
N ILE A 227 -3.96 -2.72 -19.25
CA ILE A 227 -4.89 -1.69 -19.76
C ILE A 227 -4.79 -1.61 -21.28
N ASP A 228 -5.90 -1.24 -21.92
CA ASP A 228 -5.89 -0.72 -23.28
C ASP A 228 -5.63 0.81 -23.20
N PRO A 229 -4.55 1.32 -23.82
CA PRO A 229 -4.17 2.73 -23.63
C PRO A 229 -5.24 3.71 -24.10
N GLU A 230 -5.82 3.47 -25.26
CA GLU A 230 -6.75 4.37 -25.91
C GLU A 230 -8.06 4.52 -25.12
N SER A 231 -8.53 3.45 -24.46
CA SER A 231 -9.73 3.50 -23.63
C SER A 231 -9.46 3.94 -22.20
N TYR A 232 -8.25 3.69 -21.66
CA TYR A 232 -7.93 4.00 -20.27
C TYR A 232 -7.59 5.48 -20.01
N PHE A 233 -6.77 6.08 -20.88
CA PHE A 233 -6.23 7.42 -20.60
C PHE A 233 -7.26 8.55 -20.72
N PRO A 234 -8.36 8.48 -21.50
CA PRO A 234 -9.45 9.44 -21.41
C PRO A 234 -10.07 9.52 -20.00
N HIS A 235 -10.20 8.40 -19.29
CA HIS A 235 -10.68 8.40 -17.89
C HIS A 235 -9.66 9.05 -16.93
N LEU A 236 -8.35 8.90 -17.22
CA LEU A 236 -7.34 9.64 -16.47
C LEU A 236 -7.44 11.14 -16.75
N GLU A 237 -7.64 11.56 -18.01
CA GLU A 237 -7.81 12.97 -18.35
C GLU A 237 -9.00 13.58 -17.58
N ALA A 238 -10.12 12.87 -17.45
CA ALA A 238 -11.25 13.34 -16.65
C ALA A 238 -10.87 13.62 -15.17
N VAL A 239 -9.98 12.79 -14.60
CA VAL A 239 -9.47 13.04 -13.24
C VAL A 239 -8.56 14.27 -13.21
N LEU A 240 -7.72 14.46 -14.23
CA LEU A 240 -6.85 15.65 -14.34
C LEU A 240 -7.68 16.92 -14.54
N ASP A 241 -8.74 16.87 -15.36
CA ASP A 241 -9.70 17.97 -15.54
C ASP A 241 -10.36 18.37 -14.23
N LEU A 242 -10.74 17.38 -13.41
CA LEU A 242 -11.29 17.65 -12.08
C LEU A 242 -10.27 18.39 -11.21
N VAL A 243 -9.02 17.95 -11.17
CA VAL A 243 -7.96 18.62 -10.39
C VAL A 243 -7.75 20.04 -10.88
N GLU A 244 -7.69 20.27 -12.19
CA GLU A 244 -7.47 21.60 -12.77
C GLU A 244 -8.65 22.55 -12.55
N ARG A 245 -9.88 22.02 -12.51
CA ARG A 245 -11.09 22.79 -12.19
C ARG A 245 -11.10 23.33 -10.75
N TYR A 246 -10.60 22.53 -9.79
CA TYR A 246 -10.63 22.87 -8.36
C TYR A 246 -9.35 23.53 -7.86
N THR A 247 -8.34 23.69 -8.70
CA THR A 247 -7.07 24.31 -8.27
C THR A 247 -6.60 25.35 -9.26
N GLU A 248 -5.96 26.41 -8.76
CA GLU A 248 -5.26 27.37 -9.59
C GLU A 248 -3.90 26.84 -10.04
N PRO A 249 -3.35 27.27 -11.20
CA PRO A 249 -1.99 26.98 -11.60
C PRO A 249 -0.99 27.30 -10.48
N GLY A 250 -0.13 26.35 -10.11
CA GLY A 250 0.84 26.55 -9.04
C GLY A 250 1.20 25.28 -8.28
N ARG A 251 1.86 25.47 -7.13
CA ARG A 251 2.48 24.38 -6.36
C ARG A 251 1.50 23.28 -5.93
N LEU A 252 0.27 23.62 -5.59
CA LEU A 252 -0.75 22.64 -5.19
C LEU A 252 -1.14 21.78 -6.39
N ARG A 253 -1.55 22.42 -7.52
CA ARG A 253 -1.91 21.71 -8.75
C ARG A 253 -0.80 20.79 -9.20
N ASP A 254 0.44 21.27 -9.28
CA ASP A 254 1.60 20.47 -9.67
C ASP A 254 1.82 19.26 -8.76
N ARG A 255 1.64 19.44 -7.44
CA ARG A 255 1.76 18.35 -6.46
C ARG A 255 0.67 17.29 -6.65
N LEU A 256 -0.57 17.71 -6.89
CA LEU A 256 -1.67 16.78 -7.13
C LEU A 256 -1.50 16.03 -8.46
N LEU A 257 -1.26 16.75 -9.56
CA LEU A 257 -1.06 16.15 -10.89
C LEU A 257 0.10 15.15 -10.92
N ARG A 258 1.17 15.42 -10.18
CA ARG A 258 2.33 14.52 -10.03
C ARG A 258 1.95 13.13 -9.56
N HIS A 259 0.90 12.99 -8.72
CA HIS A 259 0.44 11.69 -8.25
C HIS A 259 0.08 10.77 -9.42
N TRP A 260 -0.74 11.23 -10.34
CA TRP A 260 -1.16 10.45 -11.50
C TRP A 260 -0.07 10.32 -12.54
N PHE A 261 0.70 11.37 -12.79
CA PHE A 261 1.86 11.30 -13.68
C PHE A 261 2.81 10.19 -13.27
N ARG A 262 3.23 10.20 -12.02
CA ARG A 262 4.10 9.16 -11.43
C ARG A 262 3.43 7.79 -11.44
N GLY A 263 2.20 7.69 -10.93
CA GLY A 263 1.53 6.42 -10.63
C GLY A 263 0.88 5.75 -11.83
N LYS A 264 0.34 6.54 -12.77
CA LYS A 264 -0.43 6.00 -13.90
C LYS A 264 0.34 6.04 -15.22
N ILE A 265 1.31 6.94 -15.39
CA ILE A 265 2.13 7.05 -16.61
C ILE A 265 3.54 6.53 -16.37
N LEU A 266 4.37 7.25 -15.61
CA LEU A 266 5.80 6.93 -15.48
C LEU A 266 6.06 5.53 -14.93
N LYS A 267 5.23 5.05 -13.99
CA LYS A 267 5.33 3.68 -13.44
C LYS A 267 5.18 2.58 -14.51
N ARG A 268 4.49 2.86 -15.62
CA ARG A 268 4.35 1.91 -16.74
C ARG A 268 5.58 1.86 -17.63
N LEU A 269 6.42 2.87 -17.57
CA LEU A 269 7.63 3.02 -18.38
C LEU A 269 8.90 2.57 -17.63
N THR A 270 8.75 1.81 -16.53
CA THR A 270 9.88 1.38 -15.68
C THR A 270 10.37 -0.01 -16.03
N GLY A 271 11.69 -0.22 -16.06
CA GLY A 271 12.43 -1.48 -16.03
C GLY A 271 11.74 -2.70 -16.63
N LYS A 272 11.61 -3.76 -15.85
CA LYS A 272 11.02 -5.04 -16.27
C LYS A 272 9.63 -4.90 -16.92
N LYS A 273 8.81 -3.99 -16.42
CA LYS A 273 7.44 -3.82 -16.91
C LYS A 273 7.41 -3.29 -18.34
N PHE A 274 8.16 -2.24 -18.61
CA PHE A 274 8.18 -1.59 -19.92
C PHE A 274 8.89 -2.44 -20.97
N VAL A 275 10.04 -3.01 -20.62
CA VAL A 275 10.80 -3.93 -21.49
C VAL A 275 9.98 -5.18 -21.82
N GLY A 276 9.18 -5.69 -20.90
CA GLY A 276 8.34 -6.87 -21.09
C GLY A 276 7.06 -6.65 -21.90
N TYR A 277 6.76 -5.44 -22.30
CA TYR A 277 5.63 -5.20 -23.22
C TYR A 277 6.00 -5.58 -24.65
N PRO A 278 5.06 -6.14 -25.47
CA PRO A 278 5.22 -6.27 -26.91
C PRO A 278 5.49 -4.89 -27.56
N ASP A 279 6.27 -4.88 -28.64
CA ASP A 279 6.67 -3.64 -29.33
C ASP A 279 5.46 -2.82 -29.77
N GLU A 280 4.47 -3.47 -30.40
CA GLU A 280 3.22 -2.82 -30.81
C GLU A 280 2.49 -2.15 -29.63
N TYR A 281 2.41 -2.83 -28.50
CA TYR A 281 1.77 -2.25 -27.32
C TYR A 281 2.59 -1.07 -26.76
N ARG A 282 3.93 -1.13 -26.79
CA ARG A 282 4.77 -0.01 -26.37
C ARG A 282 4.54 1.22 -27.25
N GLU A 283 4.49 1.03 -28.56
CA GLU A 283 4.23 2.13 -29.51
C GLU A 283 2.87 2.76 -29.29
N ARG A 284 1.81 1.95 -29.16
CA ARG A 284 0.46 2.44 -28.82
C ARG A 284 0.47 3.20 -27.49
N LEU A 285 1.07 2.64 -26.45
CA LEU A 285 1.15 3.29 -25.13
C LEU A 285 1.86 4.65 -25.24
N LEU A 286 3.02 4.70 -25.89
CA LEU A 286 3.80 5.95 -26.04
C LEU A 286 3.06 6.96 -26.94
N GLY A 287 2.35 6.50 -27.95
CA GLY A 287 1.51 7.33 -28.81
C GLY A 287 0.41 8.07 -28.05
N VAL A 288 -0.11 7.45 -26.98
CA VAL A 288 -1.13 8.07 -26.11
C VAL A 288 -0.49 8.92 -25.00
N VAL A 289 0.46 8.33 -24.25
CA VAL A 289 0.98 9.02 -23.05
C VAL A 289 1.99 10.13 -23.36
N GLY A 290 2.65 10.11 -24.49
CA GLY A 290 3.60 11.16 -24.91
C GLY A 290 2.91 12.51 -25.11
N PRO A 291 1.91 12.61 -26.02
CA PRO A 291 1.11 13.82 -26.18
C PRO A 291 0.43 14.26 -24.87
N LEU A 292 -0.13 13.32 -24.09
CA LEU A 292 -0.73 13.61 -22.81
C LEU A 292 0.29 14.23 -21.83
N ALA A 293 1.50 13.68 -21.76
CA ALA A 293 2.56 14.20 -20.89
C ALA A 293 2.96 15.64 -21.27
N ARG A 294 3.04 15.94 -22.56
CA ARG A 294 3.36 17.30 -23.06
C ARG A 294 2.26 18.32 -22.73
N ARG A 295 1.00 17.93 -22.88
CA ARG A 295 -0.14 18.85 -22.66
C ARG A 295 -0.41 19.13 -21.18
N ARG A 296 -0.34 18.09 -20.31
CA ARG A 296 -0.92 18.14 -18.96
C ARG A 296 0.11 18.23 -17.83
N PHE A 297 1.37 17.89 -18.06
CA PHE A 297 2.37 17.82 -17.00
C PHE A 297 3.56 18.72 -17.30
N GLY A 298 3.45 19.97 -16.88
CA GLY A 298 4.50 20.98 -17.05
C GLY A 298 5.71 20.78 -16.12
N PRO A 299 6.74 21.63 -16.25
CA PRO A 299 7.99 21.53 -15.45
C PRO A 299 7.77 21.58 -13.94
N GLY A 300 6.73 22.29 -13.45
CA GLY A 300 6.39 22.36 -12.01
C GLY A 300 6.07 20.99 -11.40
N VAL A 301 5.51 20.07 -12.21
CA VAL A 301 5.24 18.69 -11.80
C VAL A 301 6.54 17.94 -11.48
N ASP A 302 7.63 18.24 -12.17
CA ASP A 302 8.91 17.52 -12.04
C ASP A 302 9.61 17.75 -10.70
N GLY A 303 9.38 18.92 -10.08
CA GLY A 303 10.04 19.32 -8.84
C GLY A 303 9.88 18.36 -7.63
N GLY A 304 9.00 17.39 -7.71
CA GLY A 304 8.83 16.34 -6.68
C GLY A 304 8.89 14.92 -7.24
N LEU A 305 9.28 14.74 -8.51
CA LEU A 305 9.62 13.44 -9.06
C LEU A 305 10.98 13.00 -8.55
N SER A 306 11.17 11.69 -8.33
CA SER A 306 12.49 11.13 -8.10
C SER A 306 13.37 11.30 -9.35
N PHE A 307 14.68 11.32 -9.17
CA PHE A 307 15.65 11.49 -10.24
C PHE A 307 15.39 10.57 -11.45
N PRO A 308 15.23 9.24 -11.32
CA PRO A 308 14.91 8.39 -12.47
C PRO A 308 13.56 8.74 -13.13
N ASN A 309 12.60 9.24 -12.38
CA ASN A 309 11.32 9.68 -12.94
C ASN A 309 11.43 11.02 -13.69
N ARG A 310 12.33 11.92 -13.28
CA ARG A 310 12.62 13.15 -14.04
C ARG A 310 13.21 12.83 -15.39
N ILE A 311 14.21 11.92 -15.45
CA ILE A 311 14.80 11.45 -16.72
C ILE A 311 13.72 10.85 -17.62
N ARG A 312 12.91 9.94 -17.07
CA ARG A 312 11.83 9.28 -17.82
C ARG A 312 10.79 10.28 -18.34
N ALA A 313 10.42 11.28 -17.53
CA ALA A 313 9.49 12.34 -17.93
C ALA A 313 10.06 13.21 -19.05
N ALA A 314 11.34 13.58 -18.99
CA ALA A 314 12.02 14.35 -20.01
C ALA A 314 12.09 13.58 -21.34
N LEU A 315 12.51 12.31 -21.31
CA LEU A 315 12.55 11.44 -22.48
C LEU A 315 11.16 11.25 -23.11
N LEU A 316 10.11 11.08 -22.29
CA LEU A 316 8.73 10.93 -22.75
C LEU A 316 8.23 12.19 -23.46
N ARG A 317 8.47 13.36 -22.88
CA ARG A 317 8.05 14.63 -23.49
C ARG A 317 8.81 14.97 -24.78
N ALA A 318 10.10 14.58 -24.84
CA ALA A 318 10.92 14.73 -26.02
C ALA A 318 10.66 13.67 -27.12
N ASP A 319 9.69 12.77 -26.90
CA ASP A 319 9.36 11.61 -27.76
C ASP A 319 10.58 10.71 -28.07
N ARG A 320 11.52 10.63 -27.12
CA ARG A 320 12.75 9.82 -27.21
C ARG A 320 12.45 8.34 -26.92
N ARG A 321 11.66 7.69 -27.79
CA ARG A 321 11.11 6.33 -27.57
C ARG A 321 12.19 5.26 -27.39
N THR A 322 13.20 5.27 -28.26
CA THR A 322 14.34 4.35 -28.18
C THR A 322 15.10 4.51 -26.87
N ASP A 323 15.31 5.75 -26.44
CA ASP A 323 16.01 6.04 -25.18
C ASP A 323 15.20 5.66 -23.95
N LEU A 324 13.88 5.75 -24.00
CA LEU A 324 13.02 5.21 -22.94
C LEU A 324 13.19 3.70 -22.78
N VAL A 325 13.29 2.97 -23.90
CA VAL A 325 13.56 1.52 -23.87
C VAL A 325 14.96 1.24 -23.35
N THR A 326 15.97 1.99 -23.82
CA THR A 326 17.37 1.87 -23.36
C THR A 326 17.48 2.16 -21.85
N PHE A 327 16.81 3.21 -21.38
CA PHE A 327 16.77 3.54 -19.97
C PHE A 327 16.05 2.47 -19.12
N ALA A 328 14.95 1.93 -19.60
CA ALA A 328 14.24 0.84 -18.93
C ALA A 328 15.06 -0.46 -18.89
N ARG A 329 15.84 -0.76 -19.93
CA ARG A 329 16.80 -1.87 -19.93
C ARG A 329 17.92 -1.65 -18.93
N PHE A 330 18.48 -0.45 -18.88
CA PHE A 330 19.45 -0.07 -17.85
C PHE A 330 18.91 -0.35 -16.43
N GLU A 331 17.67 0.04 -16.14
CA GLU A 331 17.03 -0.25 -14.86
C GLU A 331 16.84 -1.76 -14.60
N LEU A 332 16.43 -2.51 -15.63
CA LEU A 332 16.21 -3.96 -15.54
C LEU A 332 17.50 -4.74 -15.27
N GLU A 333 18.58 -4.34 -15.94
CA GLU A 333 19.89 -4.98 -15.87
C GLU A 333 20.70 -4.54 -14.65
N THR A 334 20.33 -3.41 -14.04
CA THR A 334 20.95 -2.93 -12.81
C THR A 334 20.55 -3.81 -11.62
N THR A 335 21.54 -4.43 -11.00
CA THR A 335 21.38 -5.31 -9.85
C THR A 335 21.96 -4.67 -8.59
N CYS A 336 21.32 -4.92 -7.46
CA CYS A 336 21.83 -4.54 -6.15
C CYS A 336 22.09 -5.79 -5.32
N ARG A 337 23.22 -5.81 -4.61
CA ARG A 337 23.56 -6.85 -3.63
C ARG A 337 23.96 -6.20 -2.33
N ALA A 338 23.55 -6.81 -1.22
CA ALA A 338 23.92 -6.40 0.13
C ALA A 338 24.52 -7.63 0.84
N THR A 339 25.77 -7.51 1.28
CA THR A 339 26.52 -8.64 1.85
C THR A 339 27.13 -8.23 3.19
N VAL A 340 27.00 -9.08 4.20
CA VAL A 340 27.70 -8.90 5.49
C VAL A 340 29.15 -9.29 5.31
N THR A 341 30.06 -8.39 5.62
CA THR A 341 31.51 -8.61 5.59
C THR A 341 32.11 -8.87 6.97
N SER A 342 31.40 -8.45 8.03
CA SER A 342 31.75 -8.80 9.41
C SER A 342 30.51 -8.83 10.29
N ALA A 343 30.53 -9.68 11.31
CA ALA A 343 29.46 -9.80 12.31
C ALA A 343 30.05 -10.02 13.70
N ARG A 344 29.56 -9.30 14.72
CA ARG A 344 29.97 -9.50 16.10
C ARG A 344 28.89 -9.09 17.08
N TRP A 345 28.87 -9.71 18.25
CA TRP A 345 28.03 -9.28 19.38
C TRP A 345 28.77 -8.29 20.28
N SER A 346 28.05 -7.31 20.81
CA SER A 346 28.53 -6.52 21.93
C SER A 346 28.26 -7.25 23.26
N ARG A 347 28.93 -6.82 24.33
CA ARG A 347 28.65 -7.31 25.69
C ARG A 347 27.19 -7.06 26.12
N GLY A 348 26.57 -6.00 25.64
CA GLY A 348 25.16 -5.67 25.90
C GLY A 348 24.17 -6.39 24.97
N GLY A 349 24.61 -7.34 24.13
CA GLY A 349 23.74 -8.16 23.29
C GLY A 349 23.29 -7.53 21.98
N GLY A 350 23.81 -6.36 21.61
CA GLY A 350 23.60 -5.79 20.26
C GLY A 350 24.41 -6.55 19.20
N LEU A 351 23.80 -6.86 18.06
CA LEU A 351 24.49 -7.44 16.90
C LEU A 351 25.01 -6.29 16.01
N TYR A 352 26.32 -6.24 15.82
CA TYR A 352 26.99 -5.29 14.93
C TYR A 352 27.38 -5.99 13.65
N LEU A 353 26.92 -5.45 12.53
CA LEU A 353 27.25 -5.93 11.19
C LEU A 353 27.99 -4.83 10.43
N THR A 354 28.93 -5.23 9.59
CA THR A 354 29.39 -4.38 8.49
C THR A 354 28.76 -4.90 7.21
N VAL A 355 28.05 -4.05 6.49
CA VAL A 355 27.34 -4.41 5.26
C VAL A 355 27.98 -3.71 4.08
N ALA A 356 28.39 -4.46 3.07
CA ALA A 356 28.80 -3.93 1.77
C ALA A 356 27.60 -3.96 0.81
N VAL A 357 27.34 -2.85 0.14
CA VAL A 357 26.33 -2.73 -0.89
C VAL A 357 27.01 -2.47 -2.22
N SER A 358 26.67 -3.25 -3.24
CA SER A 358 27.09 -3.01 -4.62
C SER A 358 25.86 -2.85 -5.52
N ILE A 359 25.90 -1.86 -6.41
CA ILE A 359 24.87 -1.60 -7.43
C ILE A 359 25.56 -1.67 -8.78
N THR A 360 25.37 -2.76 -9.49
CA THR A 360 26.16 -3.08 -10.68
C THR A 360 25.31 -3.40 -11.90
N ARG A 361 25.85 -3.12 -13.06
CA ARG A 361 25.39 -3.57 -14.37
C ARG A 361 26.59 -4.11 -15.15
N ASP A 362 26.47 -5.32 -15.69
CA ASP A 362 27.56 -6.00 -16.42
C ASP A 362 28.90 -6.02 -15.64
N GLY A 363 28.81 -6.20 -14.32
CA GLY A 363 29.98 -6.26 -13.41
C GLY A 363 30.64 -4.92 -13.09
N LYS A 364 30.13 -3.80 -13.64
CA LYS A 364 30.63 -2.43 -13.38
C LYS A 364 29.63 -1.66 -12.51
N ASP A 365 30.10 -0.63 -11.82
CA ASP A 365 29.21 0.27 -11.07
C ASP A 365 28.15 0.89 -11.99
N ALA A 366 26.88 0.68 -11.66
CA ALA A 366 25.75 1.16 -12.47
C ALA A 366 25.38 2.61 -12.19
N LEU A 367 25.63 3.11 -10.98
CA LEU A 367 25.27 4.48 -10.56
C LEU A 367 26.54 5.27 -10.21
N VAL A 368 27.33 5.59 -11.23
CA VAL A 368 28.56 6.40 -11.09
C VAL A 368 28.20 7.87 -11.00
N ILE A 369 28.41 8.44 -9.82
CA ILE A 369 28.10 9.83 -9.53
C ILE A 369 29.42 10.57 -9.34
N GLU A 370 29.61 11.65 -10.10
CA GLU A 370 30.81 12.47 -10.03
C GLU A 370 30.89 13.20 -8.68
N PRO A 371 32.00 13.06 -7.95
CA PRO A 371 32.18 13.75 -6.68
C PRO A 371 32.16 15.28 -6.84
N GLY A 372 31.45 15.97 -5.96
CA GLY A 372 31.35 17.42 -5.96
C GLY A 372 30.23 18.00 -6.83
N THR A 373 30.00 17.47 -8.03
CA THR A 373 28.91 17.95 -8.91
C THR A 373 27.60 17.20 -8.67
N GLY A 374 27.67 15.94 -8.21
CA GLY A 374 26.49 15.07 -8.05
C GLY A 374 25.89 14.62 -9.38
N ILE A 375 26.62 14.72 -10.48
CA ILE A 375 26.17 14.32 -11.82
C ILE A 375 26.29 12.81 -11.99
N LEU A 376 25.25 12.16 -12.46
CA LEU A 376 25.26 10.75 -12.84
C LEU A 376 25.82 10.61 -14.26
N THR A 377 26.95 9.94 -14.40
CA THR A 377 27.71 9.82 -15.67
C THR A 377 27.54 8.48 -16.37
N SER A 378 26.93 7.50 -15.72
CA SER A 378 26.84 6.09 -16.20
C SER A 378 25.60 5.78 -17.02
N LEU A 379 24.71 6.76 -17.29
CA LEU A 379 23.50 6.51 -18.06
C LEU A 379 23.80 6.24 -19.54
N PRO A 380 23.21 5.19 -20.13
CA PRO A 380 23.43 4.83 -21.55
C PRO A 380 22.51 5.61 -22.50
N VAL A 381 22.22 6.87 -22.17
CA VAL A 381 21.30 7.74 -22.93
C VAL A 381 21.97 9.08 -23.18
N ALA A 382 21.98 9.53 -24.43
CA ALA A 382 22.47 10.84 -24.79
C ALA A 382 21.55 11.95 -24.24
N MET A 383 22.13 13.05 -23.78
CA MET A 383 21.40 14.14 -23.14
C MET A 383 21.12 15.34 -24.05
N ASP A 384 21.56 15.26 -25.33
CA ASP A 384 21.35 16.34 -26.30
C ASP A 384 19.87 16.66 -26.46
N GLY A 385 19.53 17.93 -26.38
CA GLY A 385 18.14 18.41 -26.50
C GLY A 385 17.24 18.14 -25.28
N LEU A 386 17.80 17.63 -24.16
CA LEU A 386 17.09 17.49 -22.89
C LEU A 386 17.40 18.65 -21.94
N PRO A 387 16.57 18.88 -20.91
CA PRO A 387 16.78 19.97 -19.96
C PRO A 387 18.17 19.94 -19.31
N THR A 388 18.82 21.09 -19.20
CA THR A 388 20.09 21.26 -18.46
C THR A 388 19.89 20.83 -16.98
N GLY A 389 20.90 20.21 -16.40
CA GLY A 389 20.82 19.73 -15.00
C GLY A 389 19.98 18.47 -14.79
N LEU A 390 19.47 17.85 -15.86
CA LEU A 390 18.67 16.62 -15.75
C LEU A 390 19.46 15.47 -15.09
N LEU A 391 20.77 15.42 -15.26
CA LEU A 391 21.65 14.42 -14.66
C LEU A 391 22.12 14.75 -13.24
N GLU A 392 21.75 15.89 -12.71
CA GLU A 392 22.10 16.29 -11.34
C GLU A 392 21.24 15.49 -10.33
N ALA A 393 21.87 14.51 -9.68
CA ALA A 393 21.26 13.71 -8.62
C ALA A 393 21.49 14.28 -7.23
N GLY A 394 22.18 15.42 -7.10
CA GLY A 394 22.65 15.95 -5.82
C GLY A 394 21.59 16.06 -4.73
N ARG A 395 20.37 16.47 -5.09
CA ARG A 395 19.24 16.55 -4.15
C ARG A 395 18.79 15.17 -3.63
N GLU A 396 18.83 14.14 -4.47
CA GLU A 396 18.45 12.78 -4.08
C GLU A 396 19.51 12.11 -3.25
N LEU A 397 20.79 12.48 -3.42
CA LEU A 397 21.90 11.93 -2.62
C LEU A 397 21.77 12.25 -1.13
N THR A 398 21.18 13.37 -0.78
CA THR A 398 20.90 13.72 0.64
C THR A 398 19.88 12.77 1.29
N ASN A 399 19.10 12.05 0.47
CA ASN A 399 18.11 11.08 0.90
C ASN A 399 18.61 9.63 0.75
N ASP A 400 19.86 9.43 0.32
CA ASP A 400 20.46 8.11 0.22
C ASP A 400 20.46 7.44 1.60
N ARG A 401 20.00 6.20 1.64
CA ARG A 401 19.96 5.44 2.88
C ARG A 401 19.95 3.94 2.64
N VAL A 402 20.45 3.24 3.63
CA VAL A 402 20.38 1.78 3.72
C VAL A 402 19.55 1.45 4.96
N GLU A 403 18.41 0.82 4.73
CA GLU A 403 17.49 0.41 5.79
C GLU A 403 17.53 -1.10 5.91
N LEU A 404 17.82 -1.59 7.11
CA LEU A 404 17.72 -3.01 7.41
C LEU A 404 16.30 -3.33 7.86
N VAL A 405 15.70 -4.32 7.21
CA VAL A 405 14.30 -4.70 7.39
C VAL A 405 14.23 -6.18 7.74
N LEU A 406 13.53 -6.48 8.80
CA LEU A 406 13.24 -7.85 9.20
C LEU A 406 11.88 -8.25 8.61
N ARG A 407 11.84 -9.42 7.94
CA ARG A 407 10.59 -9.99 7.43
C ARG A 407 10.33 -11.34 8.06
N ASP A 408 9.21 -11.43 8.74
CA ASP A 408 8.59 -12.70 9.14
C ASP A 408 7.48 -13.01 8.13
N LYS A 409 7.73 -13.98 7.26
CA LYS A 409 6.75 -14.38 6.23
C LYS A 409 5.55 -15.11 6.81
N ALA A 410 5.73 -15.81 7.92
CA ALA A 410 4.66 -16.58 8.55
C ALA A 410 3.65 -15.66 9.26
N ALA A 411 4.14 -14.59 9.89
CA ALA A 411 3.31 -13.60 10.58
C ALA A 411 2.90 -12.42 9.68
N GLY A 412 3.40 -12.33 8.43
CA GLY A 412 3.15 -11.19 7.54
C GLY A 412 3.75 -9.87 8.05
N VAL A 413 4.67 -9.92 9.02
CA VAL A 413 5.21 -8.77 9.71
C VAL A 413 6.50 -8.30 9.05
N GLU A 414 6.56 -7.00 8.75
CA GLU A 414 7.78 -6.32 8.30
C GLU A 414 8.14 -5.22 9.30
N ARG A 415 9.36 -5.29 9.84
CA ARG A 415 9.87 -4.30 10.81
C ARG A 415 11.19 -3.72 10.33
N ARG A 416 11.30 -2.39 10.34
CA ARG A 416 12.59 -1.72 10.15
C ARG A 416 13.39 -1.81 11.44
N VAL A 417 14.60 -2.37 11.35
CA VAL A 417 15.46 -2.60 12.51
C VAL A 417 16.65 -1.65 12.58
N ALA A 418 17.06 -1.09 11.45
CA ALA A 418 18.08 -0.06 11.40
C ALA A 418 17.92 0.82 10.15
N SER A 419 18.41 2.06 10.21
CA SER A 419 18.49 2.99 9.08
C SER A 419 19.77 3.80 9.18
N VAL A 420 20.56 3.79 8.12
CA VAL A 420 21.87 4.44 8.05
C VAL A 420 21.95 5.30 6.79
N HIS A 421 22.51 6.51 6.91
CA HIS A 421 22.92 7.33 5.77
C HIS A 421 24.39 7.00 5.45
N PRO A 422 24.67 6.21 4.40
CA PRO A 422 26.02 5.75 4.15
C PRO A 422 26.86 6.84 3.50
N ARG A 423 28.06 7.07 4.04
CA ARG A 423 29.10 7.87 3.36
C ARG A 423 29.76 7.05 2.25
N ASN A 424 29.83 5.73 2.44
CA ASN A 424 30.41 4.77 1.51
C ASN A 424 29.55 3.50 1.51
N LEU A 425 29.22 2.98 0.35
CA LEU A 425 28.44 1.77 0.19
C LEU A 425 29.24 0.48 0.46
N GLY A 426 30.56 0.53 0.38
CA GLY A 426 31.43 -0.65 0.58
C GLY A 426 31.55 -1.12 2.02
N ALA A 427 31.29 -0.25 3.01
CA ALA A 427 31.42 -0.60 4.43
C ALA A 427 30.44 0.19 5.31
N ILE A 428 29.25 -0.32 5.48
CA ILE A 428 28.17 0.34 6.21
C ILE A 428 28.04 -0.32 7.59
N PRO A 429 28.33 0.38 8.70
CA PRO A 429 28.13 -0.16 10.03
C PRO A 429 26.62 -0.15 10.36
N VAL A 430 26.09 -1.29 10.79
CA VAL A 430 24.71 -1.44 11.19
C VAL A 430 24.66 -2.13 12.56
N ALA A 431 23.89 -1.57 13.48
CA ALA A 431 23.64 -2.17 14.79
C ALA A 431 22.18 -2.63 14.88
N ILE A 432 21.98 -3.87 15.32
CA ILE A 432 20.67 -4.49 15.54
C ILE A 432 20.53 -4.77 17.03
N ASP A 433 19.44 -4.29 17.62
CA ASP A 433 19.01 -4.69 18.93
C ASP A 433 18.00 -5.84 18.81
N PRO A 434 18.35 -7.09 19.17
CA PRO A 434 17.43 -8.22 19.04
C PRO A 434 16.17 -8.11 19.90
N LEU A 435 16.21 -7.37 21.01
CA LEU A 435 15.04 -7.16 21.86
C LEU A 435 14.02 -6.24 21.21
N LYS A 436 14.48 -5.29 20.38
CA LYS A 436 13.59 -4.46 19.55
C LYS A 436 13.09 -5.19 18.31
N VAL A 437 13.84 -6.19 17.86
CA VAL A 437 13.49 -7.03 16.70
C VAL A 437 12.39 -8.02 17.07
N PHE A 438 12.61 -8.77 18.13
CA PHE A 438 11.65 -9.72 18.69
C PHE A 438 11.07 -9.10 19.94
N GLY A 439 9.86 -8.59 19.92
CA GLY A 439 9.21 -8.08 21.12
C GLY A 439 9.24 -9.11 22.28
N PRO A 440 8.96 -8.71 23.53
CA PRO A 440 9.00 -9.63 24.69
C PRO A 440 8.06 -10.83 24.50
N ASP A 441 6.91 -10.64 23.88
CA ASP A 441 5.87 -11.65 23.70
C ASP A 441 5.92 -12.34 22.31
N ASP A 442 6.93 -12.02 21.48
CA ASP A 442 7.07 -12.58 20.15
C ASP A 442 7.55 -14.04 20.23
N GLU A 443 6.73 -14.99 19.83
CA GLU A 443 7.05 -16.42 19.79
C GLU A 443 7.82 -16.87 18.56
N SER A 444 8.10 -15.97 17.61
CA SER A 444 8.79 -16.30 16.36
C SER A 444 10.17 -16.88 16.64
N ARG A 445 10.51 -17.98 15.93
CA ARG A 445 11.77 -18.69 16.07
C ARG A 445 12.90 -18.08 15.27
N GLY A 446 12.60 -17.15 14.38
CA GLY A 446 13.59 -16.47 13.56
C GLY A 446 12.96 -15.60 12.49
N ALA A 447 13.78 -14.71 11.93
CA ALA A 447 13.35 -13.84 10.87
C ALA A 447 14.47 -13.57 9.88
N THR A 448 14.12 -13.42 8.60
CA THR A 448 15.08 -13.14 7.52
C THR A 448 15.31 -11.64 7.43
N LEU A 449 16.57 -11.25 7.25
CA LEU A 449 16.99 -9.87 7.08
C LEU A 449 17.02 -9.48 5.60
N PHE A 450 16.41 -8.34 5.30
CA PHE A 450 16.43 -7.68 4.01
C PHE A 450 17.05 -6.31 4.12
N VAL A 451 17.50 -5.77 3.00
CA VAL A 451 18.04 -4.43 2.91
C VAL A 451 17.27 -3.66 1.84
N THR A 452 16.73 -2.52 2.23
CA THR A 452 16.21 -1.53 1.29
C THR A 452 17.29 -0.46 1.08
N VAL A 453 17.86 -0.42 -0.10
CA VAL A 453 18.88 0.55 -0.51
C VAL A 453 18.21 1.65 -1.31
N ARG A 454 18.37 2.90 -0.88
CA ARG A 454 18.00 4.08 -1.67
C ARG A 454 19.27 4.79 -2.11
N ARG A 455 19.45 4.91 -3.40
CA ARG A 455 20.60 5.55 -4.01
C ARG A 455 20.17 6.41 -5.20
N ALA A 456 20.47 7.68 -5.19
CA ALA A 456 20.16 8.64 -6.26
C ALA A 456 18.68 8.53 -6.75
N GLY A 457 17.74 8.32 -5.83
CA GLY A 457 16.31 8.19 -6.15
C GLY A 457 15.85 6.81 -6.63
N TRP A 458 16.75 5.86 -6.92
CA TRP A 458 16.41 4.45 -7.09
C TRP A 458 16.20 3.77 -5.72
N THR A 459 15.38 2.75 -5.71
CA THR A 459 15.14 1.92 -4.52
C THR A 459 15.29 0.45 -4.90
N PHE A 460 16.17 -0.25 -4.20
CA PHE A 460 16.41 -1.68 -4.33
C PHE A 460 16.02 -2.36 -3.03
N ASP A 461 15.30 -3.47 -3.13
CA ASP A 461 14.89 -4.27 -1.99
C ASP A 461 15.42 -5.69 -2.19
N VAL A 462 16.45 -6.04 -1.42
CA VAL A 462 17.24 -7.26 -1.63
C VAL A 462 17.44 -8.01 -0.32
N PRO A 463 17.58 -9.36 -0.35
CA PRO A 463 17.98 -10.10 0.85
C PRO A 463 19.38 -9.63 1.30
N LEU A 464 19.58 -9.51 2.62
CA LEU A 464 20.91 -9.41 3.19
C LEU A 464 21.56 -10.79 3.11
N THR A 465 22.71 -10.89 2.48
CA THR A 465 23.43 -12.16 2.30
C THR A 465 24.73 -12.19 3.12
N ALA A 466 25.20 -13.38 3.42
CA ALA A 466 26.52 -13.60 4.02
C ALA A 466 27.01 -15.01 3.72
N ASP A 467 28.32 -15.20 3.73
CA ASP A 467 28.88 -16.55 3.84
C ASP A 467 28.70 -17.11 5.26
N ALA A 468 28.68 -18.43 5.36
CA ALA A 468 28.44 -19.10 6.64
C ALA A 468 29.59 -18.88 7.65
N ALA A 469 30.83 -18.69 7.20
CA ALA A 469 31.98 -18.47 8.07
C ALA A 469 31.92 -17.10 8.74
N THR A 470 31.57 -16.03 8.00
CA THR A 470 31.38 -14.69 8.51
C THR A 470 30.33 -14.65 9.64
N LEU A 471 29.20 -15.36 9.47
CA LEU A 471 28.16 -15.42 10.49
C LEU A 471 28.54 -16.31 11.68
N ALA A 472 29.23 -17.43 11.40
CA ALA A 472 29.71 -18.33 12.45
C ALA A 472 30.72 -17.66 13.38
N ALA A 473 31.54 -16.73 12.87
CA ALA A 473 32.49 -15.95 13.66
C ALA A 473 31.79 -15.09 14.75
N ALA A 474 30.57 -14.63 14.51
CA ALA A 474 29.79 -13.90 15.51
C ALA A 474 29.32 -14.81 16.65
N GLY A 475 29.06 -16.10 16.38
CA GLY A 475 28.55 -17.02 17.35
C GLY A 475 27.13 -16.68 17.86
N ARG A 476 26.88 -16.98 19.15
CA ARG A 476 25.60 -16.69 19.81
C ARG A 476 25.66 -15.38 20.59
N SER A 477 24.52 -14.74 20.72
CA SER A 477 24.38 -13.60 21.62
C SER A 477 24.57 -13.99 23.09
N PRO A 478 24.88 -13.05 23.98
CA PRO A 478 24.55 -13.17 25.40
C PRO A 478 23.07 -13.53 25.60
N LEU A 479 22.71 -13.94 26.80
CA LEU A 479 21.32 -14.23 27.15
C LEU A 479 20.51 -12.92 27.14
N LEU A 480 19.49 -12.83 26.29
CA LEU A 480 18.62 -11.69 26.11
C LEU A 480 17.18 -12.08 26.44
N ALA A 481 16.62 -11.58 27.54
CA ALA A 481 15.28 -11.95 28.02
C ALA A 481 15.06 -13.48 28.03
N GLY A 482 16.02 -14.26 28.57
CA GLY A 482 15.95 -15.71 28.68
C GLY A 482 16.19 -16.49 27.39
N ARG A 483 16.59 -15.85 26.31
CA ARG A 483 16.83 -16.48 24.99
C ARG A 483 18.16 -16.04 24.41
N THR A 484 18.74 -16.86 23.51
CA THR A 484 19.90 -16.48 22.73
C THR A 484 19.52 -16.28 21.26
N CYS A 485 20.20 -15.35 20.59
CA CYS A 485 20.07 -15.11 19.15
C CYS A 485 21.35 -15.56 18.43
N THR A 486 21.20 -16.12 17.23
CA THR A 486 22.32 -16.55 16.39
C THR A 486 22.05 -16.11 14.95
N PRO A 487 22.93 -15.31 14.32
CA PRO A 487 22.84 -15.05 12.90
C PRO A 487 23.32 -16.29 12.14
N VAL A 488 22.54 -16.75 11.15
CA VAL A 488 22.86 -17.92 10.34
C VAL A 488 22.60 -17.65 8.87
N ALA A 489 23.31 -18.35 7.98
CA ALA A 489 23.00 -18.36 6.57
C ALA A 489 21.83 -19.30 6.30
N GLY A 490 20.75 -18.74 5.76
CA GLY A 490 19.58 -19.47 5.30
C GLY A 490 19.67 -19.84 3.81
N ARG A 491 18.52 -20.08 3.18
CA ARG A 491 18.44 -20.45 1.77
C ARG A 491 19.03 -19.33 0.89
N GLY A 492 19.96 -19.70 -0.03
CA GLY A 492 20.63 -18.73 -0.92
C GLY A 492 21.56 -17.75 -0.22
N GLY A 493 22.07 -18.10 0.97
CA GLY A 493 22.96 -17.23 1.75
C GLY A 493 22.25 -16.08 2.47
N ALA A 494 20.92 -16.03 2.46
CA ALA A 494 20.17 -14.99 3.16
C ALA A 494 20.42 -15.04 4.67
N VAL A 495 20.65 -13.90 5.30
CA VAL A 495 20.90 -13.81 6.75
C VAL A 495 19.59 -13.97 7.50
N GLU A 496 19.54 -14.99 8.36
CA GLU A 496 18.46 -15.23 9.30
C GLU A 496 18.95 -14.99 10.73
N LEU A 497 18.21 -14.25 11.52
CA LEU A 497 18.43 -14.14 12.95
C LEU A 497 17.54 -15.17 13.65
N ARG A 498 18.12 -16.23 14.18
CA ARG A 498 17.41 -17.32 14.89
C ARG A 498 17.44 -17.13 16.39
N ARG A 499 16.31 -17.29 17.03
CA ARG A 499 16.13 -17.19 18.48
C ARG A 499 15.93 -18.59 19.08
N GLN A 500 16.64 -18.90 20.17
CA GLN A 500 16.63 -20.21 20.81
C GLN A 500 16.54 -20.09 22.33
N TRP A 501 15.85 -21.03 22.96
CA TRP A 501 15.87 -21.20 24.41
C TRP A 501 17.17 -21.87 24.84
N PRO A 502 17.75 -21.55 26.01
CA PRO A 502 18.98 -22.18 26.50
C PRO A 502 18.91 -23.72 26.62
N GLY A 503 17.72 -24.29 26.82
CA GLY A 503 17.47 -25.74 26.92
C GLY A 503 16.87 -26.39 25.65
N GLY A 504 16.78 -25.68 24.54
CA GLY A 504 16.00 -26.11 23.36
C GLY A 504 16.49 -27.39 22.68
N ARG A 505 17.79 -27.75 22.80
CA ARG A 505 18.31 -29.02 22.27
C ARG A 505 17.75 -30.25 22.97
N LEU A 506 17.49 -30.21 24.27
CA LEU A 506 16.90 -31.34 25.02
C LEU A 506 15.44 -31.58 24.63
N LYS A 507 14.65 -30.51 24.43
CA LYS A 507 13.25 -30.63 23.99
C LYS A 507 13.12 -31.09 22.53
N ASP A 508 14.00 -30.65 21.64
CA ASP A 508 14.00 -31.08 20.21
C ASP A 508 14.44 -32.53 20.06
N VAL A 509 15.36 -33.01 20.87
CA VAL A 509 15.76 -34.42 20.91
C VAL A 509 14.64 -35.28 21.50
N ALA A 510 14.05 -34.86 22.60
CA ALA A 510 12.88 -35.51 23.21
C ALA A 510 11.67 -35.53 22.26
N GLY A 511 11.37 -34.42 21.57
CA GLY A 511 10.28 -34.32 20.59
C GLY A 511 10.50 -35.19 19.34
N ARG A 512 11.73 -35.37 18.87
CA ARG A 512 12.07 -36.30 17.79
C ARG A 512 12.01 -37.77 18.24
N ALA A 513 12.43 -38.05 19.47
CA ALA A 513 12.31 -39.40 20.06
C ALA A 513 10.81 -39.79 20.22
N VAL A 514 9.99 -38.90 20.73
CA VAL A 514 8.53 -39.13 20.88
C VAL A 514 7.82 -39.27 19.52
N ARG A 515 8.21 -38.52 18.48
CA ARG A 515 7.69 -38.71 17.12
C ARG A 515 8.12 -40.03 16.50
N ARG A 516 9.39 -40.47 16.71
CA ARG A 516 9.85 -41.80 16.26
C ARG A 516 9.13 -42.93 16.97
N MET A 517 8.85 -42.82 18.28
CA MET A 517 8.07 -43.84 19.00
C MET A 517 6.60 -43.90 18.51
N ARG A 518 5.98 -42.74 18.19
CA ARG A 518 4.62 -42.71 17.63
C ARG A 518 4.52 -43.18 16.18
N SER A 519 5.58 -43.06 15.38
CA SER A 519 5.63 -43.60 14.01
C SER A 519 5.98 -45.08 13.96
N GLY A 520 6.63 -45.62 15.02
CA GLY A 520 6.93 -47.06 15.15
C GLY A 520 5.78 -47.93 15.62
N SER A 521 4.74 -47.33 16.28
CA SER A 521 3.56 -48.06 16.78
C SER A 521 2.40 -48.17 15.77
N ARG A 522 2.54 -47.66 14.54
CA ARG A 522 1.55 -47.81 13.45
C ARG A 522 1.95 -48.86 12.37
N LYS A 523 2.95 -49.69 12.64
CA LYS A 523 3.28 -50.86 11.84
C LYS A 523 3.33 -52.09 12.75
N LYS A 524 2.20 -52.52 13.21
CA LYS A 524 1.88 -53.91 13.60
C LYS A 524 0.40 -54.13 13.41
#